data_d1d5afcd20759da3629881b15902fbc2
#
_entry.id   d1d5afcd20759da3629881b15902fbc2
#
_cell.length_a   1.000
_cell.length_b   1.000
_cell.length_c   1.000
_cell.angle_alpha   90.00
_cell.angle_beta   90.00
_cell.angle_gamma   90.00
#
_symmetry.space_group_name_H-M   'P 1'
#
loop_
_entity.id
_entity.type
_entity.pdbx_description
1 polymer ?
#
loop_
_entity_poly.entity_id
_entity_poly.type
_entity_poly.pdbx_seq_one_letter_code
_entity_poly.pdbx_strand_id
1 'polypeptide(L)' 'MPPKCPYCNEELEYTELCRSQNEGDYYYETWEGCCPKCNKSFYWDEVYTFLHCDSLEEIKELE' A
#
# COMPACT_ATOMS: atom_id res chain seq x y z
N MET A 1 -8.46 -0.32 -3.87
CA MET A 1 -7.95 -1.55 -4.50
C MET A 1 -6.51 -1.78 -4.06
N PRO A 2 -6.14 -3.01 -3.74
CA PRO A 2 -4.76 -3.29 -3.38
C PRO A 2 -3.83 -3.11 -4.57
N PRO A 3 -2.57 -2.72 -4.36
CA PRO A 3 -1.61 -2.64 -5.43
C PRO A 3 -1.22 -4.03 -5.94
N LYS A 4 -0.53 -4.07 -7.05
CA LYS A 4 -0.11 -5.33 -7.64
C LYS A 4 1.37 -5.56 -7.41
N CYS A 5 1.71 -6.84 -7.28
CA CYS A 5 3.10 -7.24 -7.12
C CYS A 5 3.93 -6.83 -8.33
N PRO A 6 5.08 -6.17 -8.13
CA PRO A 6 5.92 -5.74 -9.25
C PRO A 6 6.59 -6.90 -10.00
N TYR A 7 6.58 -8.10 -9.43
CA TYR A 7 7.22 -9.24 -10.04
C TYR A 7 6.27 -10.13 -10.84
N CYS A 8 5.09 -10.40 -10.31
CA CYS A 8 4.16 -11.32 -10.95
C CYS A 8 2.81 -10.71 -11.29
N ASN A 9 2.59 -9.45 -10.91
CA ASN A 9 1.38 -8.70 -11.20
C ASN A 9 0.11 -9.25 -10.53
N GLU A 10 0.27 -10.07 -9.49
CA GLU A 10 -0.85 -10.51 -8.68
C GLU A 10 -1.19 -9.43 -7.66
N GLU A 11 -2.44 -9.38 -7.23
CA GLU A 11 -2.84 -8.43 -6.21
C GLU A 11 -2.17 -8.76 -4.88
N LEU A 12 -1.65 -7.72 -4.22
CA LEU A 12 -1.04 -7.87 -2.90
C LEU A 12 -2.15 -7.94 -1.85
N GLU A 13 -1.89 -8.70 -0.78
CA GLU A 13 -2.82 -8.80 0.32
C GLU A 13 -2.38 -7.87 1.44
N TYR A 14 -3.32 -7.11 1.99
CA TYR A 14 -3.06 -6.28 3.16
C TYR A 14 -2.85 -7.18 4.37
N THR A 15 -1.76 -6.98 5.09
CA THR A 15 -1.53 -7.72 6.32
C THR A 15 -1.63 -6.84 7.54
N GLU A 16 -1.15 -5.60 7.46
CA GLU A 16 -1.13 -4.74 8.62
C GLU A 16 -1.08 -3.27 8.21
N LEU A 17 -1.81 -2.44 8.95
CA LEU A 17 -1.68 -0.99 8.83
C LEU A 17 -0.55 -0.56 9.75
N CYS A 18 0.55 -0.10 9.16
CA CYS A 18 1.74 0.27 9.93
C CYS A 18 1.65 1.65 10.51
N ARG A 19 1.04 2.57 9.78
CA ARG A 19 1.02 3.98 10.16
C ARG A 19 -0.14 4.67 9.48
N SER A 20 -0.68 5.68 10.12
CA SER A 20 -1.61 6.60 9.49
C SER A 20 -1.25 8.01 9.88
N GLN A 21 -1.50 8.95 8.99
CA GLN A 21 -1.14 10.34 9.19
C GLN A 21 -2.10 11.23 8.45
N ASN A 22 -2.50 12.32 9.09
CA ASN A 22 -3.38 13.31 8.50
C ASN A 22 -2.59 14.60 8.30
N GLU A 23 -2.54 15.10 7.07
CA GLU A 23 -1.87 16.35 6.76
C GLU A 23 -2.80 17.26 5.95
N GLY A 24 -3.45 18.18 6.63
CA GLY A 24 -4.34 19.11 5.98
C GLY A 24 -5.48 18.41 5.28
N ASP A 25 -5.51 18.52 3.96
CA ASP A 25 -6.57 17.93 3.14
C ASP A 25 -6.29 16.49 2.73
N TYR A 26 -5.17 15.95 3.15
CA TYR A 26 -4.74 14.61 2.77
C TYR A 26 -4.64 13.70 3.97
N TYR A 27 -4.95 12.44 3.73
CA TYR A 27 -4.81 11.39 4.72
C TYR A 27 -3.96 10.27 4.11
N TYR A 28 -2.93 9.89 4.84
CA TYR A 28 -1.97 8.88 4.37
C TYR A 28 -2.06 7.64 5.24
N GLU A 29 -2.02 6.48 4.59
CA GLU A 29 -1.95 5.21 5.30
C GLU A 29 -0.78 4.43 4.74
N THR A 30 0.09 3.94 5.63
CA THR A 30 1.19 3.06 5.24
C THR A 30 0.79 1.64 5.58
N TRP A 31 0.71 0.82 4.55
CA TRP A 31 0.31 -0.57 4.67
C TRP A 31 1.45 -1.50 4.38
N GLU A 32 1.46 -2.64 5.09
CA GLU A 32 2.33 -3.76 4.79
C GLU A 32 1.46 -4.86 4.20
N GLY A 33 1.96 -5.52 3.19
CA GLY A 33 1.23 -6.60 2.57
C GLY A 33 2.16 -7.62 1.95
N CYS A 34 1.60 -8.69 1.42
CA CYS A 34 2.41 -9.71 0.79
C CYS A 34 1.76 -10.18 -0.50
N CYS A 35 2.61 -10.74 -1.38
CA CYS A 35 2.15 -11.39 -2.58
C CYS A 35 1.99 -12.88 -2.28
N PRO A 36 0.78 -13.42 -2.39
CA PRO A 36 0.58 -14.85 -2.09
C PRO A 36 1.28 -15.77 -3.08
N LYS A 37 1.57 -15.27 -4.27
CA LYS A 37 2.21 -16.08 -5.30
C LYS A 37 3.73 -16.05 -5.21
N CYS A 38 4.29 -14.85 -4.99
CA CYS A 38 5.74 -14.69 -4.90
C CYS A 38 6.27 -14.91 -3.49
N ASN A 39 5.39 -14.91 -2.51
CA ASN A 39 5.75 -15.08 -1.10
C ASN A 39 6.73 -14.00 -0.62
N LYS A 40 6.56 -12.78 -1.10
CA LYS A 40 7.38 -11.64 -0.73
C LYS A 40 6.52 -10.59 -0.03
N SER A 41 7.14 -9.82 0.84
CA SER A 41 6.48 -8.75 1.57
C SER A 41 6.83 -7.40 0.97
N PHE A 42 5.85 -6.50 1.01
CA PHE A 42 6.00 -5.16 0.46
C PHE A 42 5.35 -4.16 1.40
N TYR A 43 5.69 -2.90 1.24
CA TYR A 43 4.96 -1.84 1.90
C TYR A 43 4.74 -0.69 0.92
N TRP A 44 3.69 0.09 1.17
CA TRP A 44 3.32 1.21 0.31
C TRP A 44 2.50 2.20 1.11
N ASP A 45 2.43 3.43 0.58
CA ASP A 45 1.58 4.46 1.16
C ASP A 45 0.37 4.67 0.25
N GLU A 46 -0.81 4.69 0.84
CA GLU A 46 -2.04 5.04 0.14
C GLU A 46 -2.40 6.45 0.53
N VAL A 47 -2.62 7.29 -0.46
CA VAL A 47 -2.91 8.70 -0.26
C VAL A 47 -4.37 8.95 -0.56
N TYR A 48 -5.07 9.54 0.40
CA TYR A 48 -6.49 9.84 0.27
C TYR A 48 -6.70 11.33 0.35
N THR A 49 -7.60 11.84 -0.49
CA THR A 49 -8.12 13.17 -0.32
C THR A 49 -9.37 13.08 0.55
N PHE A 50 -10.04 14.20 0.73
CA PHE A 50 -11.22 14.26 1.58
C PHE A 50 -12.30 13.25 1.23
N LEU A 51 -12.46 12.90 -0.05
CA LEU A 51 -13.56 12.08 -0.51
C LEU A 51 -13.17 10.70 -1.06
N HIS A 52 -11.92 10.50 -1.47
CA HIS A 52 -11.57 9.26 -2.15
C HIS A 52 -10.06 9.03 -2.13
N CYS A 53 -9.68 7.82 -2.51
CA CYS A 53 -8.26 7.48 -2.68
C CYS A 53 -7.73 8.23 -3.89
N ASP A 54 -6.70 9.01 -3.69
CA ASP A 54 -6.14 9.86 -4.73
C ASP A 54 -4.99 9.21 -5.46
N SER A 55 -4.08 8.56 -4.73
CA SER A 55 -2.93 7.92 -5.37
C SER A 55 -2.29 6.88 -4.44
N LEU A 56 -1.42 6.09 -5.04
CA LEU A 56 -0.54 5.20 -4.30
C LEU A 56 0.88 5.69 -4.47
N GLU A 57 1.62 5.73 -3.39
CA GLU A 57 3.05 5.95 -3.45
C GLU A 57 3.74 4.67 -3.89
N GLU A 58 5.00 4.80 -4.26
CA GLU A 58 5.78 3.69 -4.77
C GLU A 58 5.79 2.49 -3.82
N ILE A 59 5.58 1.30 -4.37
CA ILE A 59 5.63 0.06 -3.60
C ILE A 59 7.08 -0.32 -3.38
N LYS A 60 7.42 -0.61 -2.12
CA LYS A 60 8.77 -0.99 -1.74
C LYS A 60 8.78 -2.37 -1.14
N GLU A 61 9.77 -3.16 -1.50
CA GLU A 61 9.91 -4.52 -1.00
C GLU A 61 10.55 -4.48 0.39
N LEU A 62 10.00 -5.29 1.28
CA LEU A 62 10.59 -5.52 2.60
C LEU A 62 11.54 -6.71 2.53
N GLU A 63 12.65 -6.59 3.20
CA GLU A 63 13.62 -7.69 3.27
C GLU A 63 13.43 -8.56 4.48
#